data_886b79cf057d1bd1871a3a2662e67ce4
#
_entry.id   886b79cf057d1bd1871a3a2662e67ce4
#
_cell.length_a   1.000
_cell.length_b   1.000
_cell.length_c   1.000
_cell.angle_alpha   90.00
_cell.angle_beta   90.00
_cell.angle_gamma   90.00
#
_symmetry.space_group_name_H-M   'P 1'
#
loop_
_entity.id
_entity.type
_entity.pdbx_description
1 polymer ?
#
loop_
_entity_poly.entity_id
_entity_poly.type
_entity_poly.pdbx_seq_one_letter_code
_entity_poly.pdbx_strand_id
1 'polypeptide(L)'
;MTLRRLVLYIGACASLTACPGPGAPAPLVPLPLAPASRDSALDWSRASLPRAPTLIRFRWRYQDERVKYAGRGTARIVPPDSLRFDYSGPLGLGSGAAVIIGDSVAWADPDKDFRSLVPAIPMLWAAFAMVRPPAEDAAILGAQVGDSTHGRRRIVWRFAQAEDTLDYVVTDSAGRESILEAEWRRAGKIVARSRAQLDARSHPASARVDMPQASKGSGDARFELTVGVVDTAAVIAPALWRSRR
;
A
#
# COMPACT_ATOMS: atom_id res chain seq x y z
N MET A 1 -75.08 -24.09 -30.04
CA MET A 1 -74.34 -22.81 -30.01
C MET A 1 -73.51 -22.77 -28.74
N THR A 2 -72.27 -23.09 -28.85
CA THR A 2 -71.32 -23.23 -27.68
C THR A 2 -70.35 -22.07 -27.70
N LEU A 3 -70.45 -21.22 -26.69
CA LEU A 3 -69.62 -20.03 -26.51
C LEU A 3 -68.29 -20.46 -25.83
N ARG A 4 -67.16 -20.45 -26.54
CA ARG A 4 -65.83 -20.71 -26.02
C ARG A 4 -65.33 -19.44 -25.28
N ARG A 5 -65.15 -19.56 -23.97
CA ARG A 5 -64.49 -18.54 -23.17
C ARG A 5 -62.98 -18.67 -23.32
N LEU A 6 -62.37 -17.67 -23.90
CA LEU A 6 -60.93 -17.49 -24.00
C LEU A 6 -60.43 -16.86 -22.73
N VAL A 7 -59.68 -17.62 -21.90
CA VAL A 7 -59.02 -17.11 -20.68
C VAL A 7 -57.64 -16.65 -21.08
N LEU A 8 -57.42 -15.32 -21.03
CA LEU A 8 -56.12 -14.72 -21.26
C LEU A 8 -55.31 -14.75 -19.94
N TYR A 9 -54.26 -15.59 -19.88
CA TYR A 9 -53.29 -15.56 -18.78
C TYR A 9 -52.28 -14.45 -19.09
N ILE A 10 -52.37 -13.34 -18.35
CA ILE A 10 -51.34 -12.31 -18.32
C ILE A 10 -50.29 -12.77 -17.30
N GLY A 11 -49.19 -13.35 -17.80
CA GLY A 11 -48.00 -13.69 -17.02
C GLY A 11 -47.22 -12.41 -16.68
N ALA A 12 -47.34 -11.91 -15.47
CA ALA A 12 -46.49 -10.83 -14.95
C ALA A 12 -45.08 -11.37 -14.70
N CYS A 13 -44.16 -11.14 -15.63
CA CYS A 13 -42.73 -11.32 -15.43
C CYS A 13 -42.26 -10.26 -14.44
N ALA A 14 -42.17 -10.61 -13.17
CA ALA A 14 -41.44 -9.82 -12.17
C ALA A 14 -39.95 -9.88 -12.47
N SER A 15 -39.46 -8.89 -13.19
CA SER A 15 -38.02 -8.65 -13.39
C SER A 15 -37.41 -8.32 -12.03
N LEU A 16 -36.80 -9.31 -11.37
CA LEU A 16 -35.93 -9.10 -10.22
C LEU A 16 -34.73 -8.29 -10.71
N THR A 17 -34.79 -6.99 -10.60
CA THR A 17 -33.62 -6.13 -10.70
C THR A 17 -32.72 -6.47 -9.51
N ALA A 18 -31.81 -7.43 -9.70
CA ALA A 18 -30.71 -7.64 -8.77
C ALA A 18 -29.93 -6.33 -8.71
N CYS A 19 -29.98 -5.64 -7.56
CA CYS A 19 -29.08 -4.53 -7.30
C CYS A 19 -27.66 -5.06 -7.53
N PRO A 20 -26.86 -4.45 -8.40
CA PRO A 20 -25.46 -4.82 -8.52
C PRO A 20 -24.84 -4.62 -7.13
N GLY A 21 -24.34 -5.71 -6.55
CA GLY A 21 -23.56 -5.65 -5.32
C GLY A 21 -22.39 -4.66 -5.52
N PRO A 22 -21.79 -4.14 -4.46
CA PRO A 22 -20.67 -3.22 -4.57
C PRO A 22 -19.60 -3.87 -5.46
N GLY A 23 -19.41 -3.32 -6.65
CA GLY A 23 -18.50 -3.85 -7.66
C GLY A 23 -17.10 -3.94 -7.08
N ALA A 24 -16.33 -4.95 -7.51
CA ALA A 24 -14.92 -5.05 -7.12
C ALA A 24 -14.22 -3.69 -7.35
N PRO A 25 -13.42 -3.20 -6.39
CA PRO A 25 -12.78 -1.90 -6.52
C PRO A 25 -11.96 -1.84 -7.81
N ALA A 26 -12.10 -0.74 -8.57
CA ALA A 26 -11.38 -0.55 -9.83
C ALA A 26 -9.86 -0.74 -9.63
N PRO A 27 -9.15 -1.33 -10.61
CA PRO A 27 -7.71 -1.48 -10.54
C PRO A 27 -7.03 -0.11 -10.45
N LEU A 28 -5.92 -0.04 -9.71
CA LEU A 28 -5.10 1.16 -9.60
C LEU A 28 -4.58 1.61 -10.97
N VAL A 29 -4.29 0.65 -11.83
CA VAL A 29 -3.75 0.86 -13.18
C VAL A 29 -4.74 0.35 -14.23
N PRO A 30 -5.66 1.20 -14.73
CA PRO A 30 -6.59 0.83 -15.77
C PRO A 30 -6.00 0.93 -17.19
N LEU A 31 -4.78 1.45 -17.35
CA LEU A 31 -4.16 1.75 -18.64
C LEU A 31 -3.42 0.53 -19.20
N PRO A 32 -3.34 0.39 -20.54
CA PRO A 32 -2.44 -0.57 -21.15
C PRO A 32 -0.98 -0.17 -20.82
N LEU A 33 -0.21 -1.16 -20.34
CA LEU A 33 1.21 -0.99 -20.03
C LEU A 33 2.03 -1.68 -21.13
N ALA A 34 3.20 -1.14 -21.43
CA ALA A 34 4.16 -1.73 -22.34
C ALA A 34 5.29 -2.43 -21.57
N PRO A 35 5.95 -3.46 -22.16
CA PRO A 35 7.18 -4.01 -21.59
C PRO A 35 8.21 -2.90 -21.36
N ALA A 36 8.87 -2.93 -20.21
CA ALA A 36 9.83 -1.92 -19.83
C ALA A 36 11.16 -2.54 -19.37
N SER A 37 12.23 -1.74 -19.42
CA SER A 37 13.56 -2.17 -19.04
C SER A 37 13.65 -2.40 -17.54
N ARG A 38 14.31 -3.52 -17.16
CA ARG A 38 14.62 -3.82 -15.76
C ARG A 38 15.51 -2.77 -15.13
N ASP A 39 16.52 -2.30 -15.86
CA ASP A 39 17.44 -1.29 -15.36
C ASP A 39 16.70 0.01 -15.04
N SER A 40 15.78 0.44 -15.90
CA SER A 40 14.94 1.62 -15.64
C SER A 40 14.06 1.44 -14.40
N ALA A 41 13.50 0.26 -14.18
CA ALA A 41 12.70 -0.03 -12.99
C ALA A 41 13.55 -0.06 -11.72
N LEU A 42 14.76 -0.63 -11.79
CA LEU A 42 15.71 -0.63 -10.68
C LEU A 42 16.19 0.77 -10.33
N ASP A 43 16.52 1.59 -11.32
CA ASP A 43 16.94 2.96 -11.10
C ASP A 43 15.83 3.81 -10.49
N TRP A 44 14.60 3.63 -10.97
CA TRP A 44 13.44 4.28 -10.39
C TRP A 44 13.19 3.85 -8.95
N SER A 45 13.29 2.56 -8.65
CA SER A 45 13.18 2.03 -7.29
C SER A 45 14.26 2.62 -6.37
N ARG A 46 15.53 2.63 -6.81
CA ARG A 46 16.63 3.22 -6.05
C ARG A 46 16.44 4.72 -5.80
N ALA A 47 15.90 5.44 -6.78
CA ALA A 47 15.62 6.87 -6.66
C ALA A 47 14.56 7.20 -5.59
N SER A 48 13.71 6.23 -5.23
CA SER A 48 12.72 6.39 -4.15
C SER A 48 13.32 6.22 -2.75
N LEU A 49 14.52 5.65 -2.63
CA LEU A 49 15.17 5.40 -1.35
C LEU A 49 15.84 6.67 -0.79
N PRO A 50 15.90 6.83 0.52
CA PRO A 50 16.69 7.90 1.12
C PRO A 50 18.17 7.70 0.79
N ARG A 51 18.90 8.81 0.62
CA ARG A 51 20.34 8.76 0.28
C ARG A 51 21.23 8.41 1.46
N ALA A 52 20.72 8.53 2.68
CA ALA A 52 21.42 8.28 3.94
C ALA A 52 20.46 7.67 4.96
N PRO A 53 20.99 7.11 6.07
CA PRO A 53 20.17 6.65 7.16
C PRO A 53 19.17 7.72 7.61
N THR A 54 17.90 7.36 7.63
CA THR A 54 16.81 8.30 7.85
C THR A 54 15.93 7.84 9.01
N LEU A 55 15.57 8.78 9.88
CA LEU A 55 14.64 8.58 10.98
C LEU A 55 13.33 9.31 10.67
N ILE A 56 12.23 8.60 10.73
CA ILE A 56 10.89 9.15 10.55
C ILE A 56 10.10 8.94 11.84
N ARG A 57 9.61 10.03 12.45
CA ARG A 57 8.67 9.96 13.57
C ARG A 57 7.28 10.29 13.09
N PHE A 58 6.30 9.46 13.49
CA PHE A 58 4.93 9.57 13.01
C PHE A 58 3.93 9.25 14.13
N ARG A 59 2.68 9.66 13.89
CA ARG A 59 1.50 9.15 14.59
C ARG A 59 0.86 8.13 13.68
N TRP A 60 0.29 7.09 14.28
CA TRP A 60 -0.42 6.06 13.53
C TRP A 60 -1.82 5.83 14.08
N ARG A 61 -2.70 5.34 13.22
CA ARG A 61 -4.02 4.82 13.54
C ARG A 61 -4.20 3.49 12.82
N TYR A 62 -4.77 2.54 13.51
CA TYR A 62 -5.24 1.28 12.94
C TYR A 62 -6.72 1.15 13.23
N GLN A 63 -7.49 0.68 12.27
CA GLN A 63 -8.91 0.42 12.39
C GLN A 63 -9.28 -0.79 11.57
N ASP A 64 -10.01 -1.72 12.19
CA ASP A 64 -10.78 -2.75 11.52
C ASP A 64 -12.23 -2.72 12.04
N GLU A 65 -13.03 -3.74 11.72
CA GLU A 65 -14.43 -3.82 12.18
C GLU A 65 -14.57 -3.93 13.70
N ARG A 66 -13.55 -4.41 14.40
CA ARG A 66 -13.60 -4.76 15.83
C ARG A 66 -12.88 -3.77 16.71
N VAL A 67 -11.78 -3.23 16.22
CA VAL A 67 -10.88 -2.43 17.05
C VAL A 67 -10.43 -1.15 16.34
N LYS A 68 -10.14 -0.15 17.17
CA LYS A 68 -9.50 1.10 16.75
C LYS A 68 -8.36 1.37 17.69
N TYR A 69 -7.15 1.44 17.15
CA TYR A 69 -5.94 1.79 17.88
C TYR A 69 -5.30 3.03 17.30
N ALA A 70 -4.58 3.76 18.13
CA ALA A 70 -3.77 4.89 17.71
C ALA A 70 -2.53 4.95 18.57
N GLY A 71 -1.48 5.59 18.06
CA GLY A 71 -0.26 5.70 18.83
C GLY A 71 0.80 6.53 18.11
N ARG A 72 2.04 6.33 18.54
CA ARG A 72 3.22 6.95 17.94
C ARG A 72 4.15 5.87 17.45
N GLY A 73 4.92 6.20 16.41
CA GLY A 73 5.90 5.27 15.88
C GLY A 73 7.15 5.98 15.41
N THR A 74 8.15 5.16 15.15
CA THR A 74 9.42 5.57 14.59
C THR A 74 9.84 4.54 13.56
N ALA A 75 10.13 5.00 12.35
CA ALA A 75 10.78 4.19 11.32
C ALA A 75 12.23 4.64 11.18
N ARG A 76 13.16 3.69 11.25
CA ARG A 76 14.58 3.91 10.98
C ARG A 76 14.93 3.14 9.73
N ILE A 77 15.36 3.85 8.70
CA ILE A 77 15.60 3.30 7.38
C ILE A 77 17.08 3.42 7.09
N VAL A 78 17.69 2.30 6.73
CA VAL A 78 19.08 2.25 6.24
C VAL A 78 19.04 1.63 4.86
N PRO A 79 19.34 2.45 3.82
CA PRO A 79 19.40 1.92 2.45
C PRO A 79 20.38 0.76 2.33
N PRO A 80 20.13 -0.18 1.40
CA PRO A 80 19.08 -0.14 0.39
C PRO A 80 17.75 -0.76 0.83
N ASP A 81 17.68 -1.51 1.95
CA ASP A 81 16.56 -2.42 2.20
C ASP A 81 16.21 -2.67 3.67
N SER A 82 16.84 -1.96 4.59
CA SER A 82 16.68 -2.22 6.02
C SER A 82 15.78 -1.18 6.68
N LEU A 83 14.72 -1.64 7.33
CA LEU A 83 13.74 -0.83 8.05
C LEU A 83 13.55 -1.40 9.45
N ARG A 84 13.79 -0.58 10.47
CA ARG A 84 13.30 -0.84 11.83
C ARG A 84 12.06 -0.01 12.09
N PHE A 85 10.99 -0.68 12.48
CA PHE A 85 9.70 -0.09 12.80
C PHE A 85 9.41 -0.27 14.29
N ASP A 86 9.36 0.81 15.04
CA ASP A 86 8.98 0.80 16.45
C ASP A 86 7.61 1.51 16.58
N TYR A 87 6.72 0.97 17.41
CA TYR A 87 5.42 1.56 17.66
C TYR A 87 5.03 1.47 19.14
N SER A 88 4.22 2.42 19.59
CA SER A 88 3.63 2.43 20.92
C SER A 88 2.19 2.91 20.83
N GLY A 89 1.31 2.24 21.57
CA GLY A 89 -0.08 2.63 21.76
C GLY A 89 -0.24 3.84 22.70
N PRO A 90 -1.49 4.20 23.04
CA PRO A 90 -1.78 5.29 23.95
C PRO A 90 -1.12 5.05 25.32
N LEU A 91 -0.51 6.09 25.90
CA LEU A 91 0.16 6.03 27.20
C LEU A 91 1.25 4.95 27.30
N GLY A 92 1.80 4.50 26.16
CA GLY A 92 2.82 3.45 26.12
C GLY A 92 2.27 2.03 26.28
N LEU A 93 0.95 1.85 26.34
CA LEU A 93 0.32 0.53 26.38
C LEU A 93 0.38 -0.11 24.98
N GLY A 94 0.82 -1.37 24.94
CA GLY A 94 0.96 -2.10 23.67
C GLY A 94 2.04 -1.49 22.78
N SER A 95 3.31 -1.68 23.13
CA SER A 95 4.45 -1.28 22.32
C SER A 95 5.06 -2.50 21.63
N GLY A 96 5.66 -2.27 20.48
CA GLY A 96 6.40 -3.30 19.76
C GLY A 96 7.43 -2.74 18.81
N ALA A 97 8.23 -3.64 18.28
CA ALA A 97 9.25 -3.32 17.30
C ALA A 97 9.39 -4.46 16.30
N ALA A 98 9.80 -4.11 15.08
CA ALA A 98 10.15 -5.08 14.04
C ALA A 98 11.34 -4.60 13.25
N VAL A 99 12.11 -5.54 12.73
CA VAL A 99 13.13 -5.31 11.71
C VAL A 99 12.72 -6.03 10.45
N ILE A 100 12.75 -5.29 9.37
CA ILE A 100 12.40 -5.73 8.03
C ILE A 100 13.64 -5.57 7.18
N ILE A 101 13.99 -6.61 6.44
CA ILE A 101 15.07 -6.61 5.46
C ILE A 101 14.47 -7.05 4.14
N GLY A 102 14.53 -6.18 3.14
CA GLY A 102 13.83 -6.43 1.89
C GLY A 102 12.31 -6.55 2.08
N ASP A 103 11.75 -7.66 1.68
CA ASP A 103 10.31 -7.96 1.80
C ASP A 103 10.03 -8.96 2.93
N SER A 104 11.01 -9.19 3.81
CA SER A 104 10.94 -10.16 4.91
C SER A 104 11.08 -9.51 6.27
N VAL A 105 10.28 -10.00 7.22
CA VAL A 105 10.43 -9.63 8.63
C VAL A 105 11.54 -10.48 9.22
N ALA A 106 12.67 -9.85 9.55
CA ALA A 106 13.81 -10.54 10.20
C ALA A 106 13.46 -10.91 11.64
N TRP A 107 12.79 -10.02 12.37
CA TRP A 107 12.18 -10.28 13.67
C TRP A 107 11.10 -9.24 13.97
N ALA A 108 10.16 -9.61 14.84
CA ALA A 108 9.16 -8.69 15.40
C ALA A 108 8.84 -9.11 16.84
N ASP A 109 8.55 -8.13 17.68
CA ASP A 109 8.18 -8.30 19.07
C ASP A 109 7.15 -7.25 19.50
N PRO A 110 5.91 -7.65 19.85
CA PRO A 110 5.31 -8.96 19.62
C PRO A 110 5.04 -9.25 18.13
N ASP A 111 5.44 -10.43 17.65
CA ASP A 111 5.30 -10.80 16.22
C ASP A 111 3.84 -10.81 15.76
N LYS A 112 2.95 -11.36 16.58
CA LYS A 112 1.51 -11.42 16.27
C LYS A 112 0.90 -10.03 16.08
N ASP A 113 1.23 -9.10 16.97
CA ASP A 113 0.69 -7.74 16.94
C ASP A 113 1.21 -6.99 15.72
N PHE A 114 2.51 -7.12 15.42
CA PHE A 114 3.10 -6.52 14.23
C PHE A 114 2.46 -7.05 12.95
N ARG A 115 2.29 -8.35 12.80
CA ARG A 115 1.68 -8.95 11.61
C ARG A 115 0.21 -8.57 11.45
N SER A 116 -0.50 -8.30 12.52
CA SER A 116 -1.87 -7.81 12.45
C SER A 116 -1.96 -6.35 12.00
N LEU A 117 -1.00 -5.52 12.43
CA LEU A 117 -0.93 -4.10 12.05
C LEU A 117 -0.40 -3.90 10.63
N VAL A 118 0.55 -4.74 10.20
CA VAL A 118 1.29 -4.58 8.94
C VAL A 118 1.39 -5.92 8.20
N PRO A 119 0.29 -6.45 7.67
CA PRO A 119 0.31 -7.74 6.98
C PRO A 119 0.98 -7.70 5.60
N ALA A 120 1.19 -6.53 5.02
CA ALA A 120 1.68 -6.32 3.66
C ALA A 120 2.96 -5.47 3.63
N ILE A 121 4.13 -6.12 3.72
CA ILE A 121 5.43 -5.42 3.78
C ILE A 121 5.68 -4.48 2.60
N PRO A 122 5.40 -4.84 1.32
CA PRO A 122 5.58 -3.90 0.22
C PRO A 122 4.75 -2.63 0.37
N MET A 123 3.55 -2.73 0.97
CA MET A 123 2.68 -1.57 1.22
C MET A 123 3.19 -0.71 2.39
N LEU A 124 3.87 -1.30 3.36
CA LEU A 124 4.54 -0.53 4.42
C LEU A 124 5.68 0.32 3.85
N TRP A 125 6.51 -0.25 2.96
CA TRP A 125 7.54 0.51 2.25
C TRP A 125 6.92 1.66 1.46
N ALA A 126 5.85 1.40 0.71
CA ALA A 126 5.14 2.43 -0.06
C ALA A 126 4.52 3.51 0.84
N ALA A 127 4.08 3.17 2.06
CA ALA A 127 3.61 4.14 3.04
C ALA A 127 4.70 5.12 3.51
N PHE A 128 5.97 4.70 3.44
CA PHE A 128 7.13 5.57 3.66
C PHE A 128 7.68 6.18 2.36
N ALA A 129 6.88 6.17 1.28
CA ALA A 129 7.22 6.70 -0.04
C ALA A 129 8.38 5.96 -0.75
N MET A 130 8.62 4.70 -0.40
CA MET A 130 9.67 3.87 -0.98
C MET A 130 9.10 2.76 -1.84
N VAL A 131 9.73 2.55 -2.98
CA VAL A 131 9.36 1.52 -3.96
C VAL A 131 10.29 0.33 -3.78
N ARG A 132 9.72 -0.87 -3.70
CA ARG A 132 10.53 -2.10 -3.70
C ARG A 132 11.01 -2.42 -5.11
N PRO A 133 12.27 -2.89 -5.25
CA PRO A 133 12.77 -3.32 -6.55
C PRO A 133 11.98 -4.53 -7.05
N PRO A 134 11.83 -4.70 -8.39
CA PRO A 134 11.24 -5.90 -8.93
C PRO A 134 12.06 -7.14 -8.59
N ALA A 135 11.40 -8.24 -8.27
CA ALA A 135 12.04 -9.54 -8.10
C ALA A 135 12.80 -9.95 -9.39
N GLU A 136 13.80 -10.81 -9.27
CA GLU A 136 14.73 -11.13 -10.36
C GLU A 136 14.02 -11.67 -11.61
N ASP A 137 12.99 -12.48 -11.42
CA ASP A 137 12.19 -13.12 -12.47
C ASP A 137 10.86 -12.38 -12.78
N ALA A 138 10.62 -11.21 -12.17
CA ALA A 138 9.40 -10.46 -12.41
C ALA A 138 9.33 -9.93 -13.85
N ALA A 139 8.16 -10.05 -14.48
CA ALA A 139 7.83 -9.30 -15.68
C ALA A 139 7.60 -7.83 -15.32
N ILE A 140 8.20 -6.94 -16.11
CA ILE A 140 8.18 -5.50 -15.85
C ILE A 140 7.43 -4.79 -16.97
N LEU A 141 6.37 -4.09 -16.59
CA LEU A 141 5.59 -3.26 -17.50
C LEU A 141 5.58 -1.83 -16.97
N GLY A 142 5.52 -0.86 -17.89
CA GLY A 142 5.50 0.55 -17.49
C GLY A 142 4.75 1.42 -18.47
N ALA A 143 4.37 2.60 -17.98
CA ALA A 143 3.85 3.69 -18.80
C ALA A 143 4.19 5.04 -18.15
N GLN A 144 4.40 6.04 -18.97
CA GLN A 144 4.48 7.43 -18.54
C GLN A 144 3.39 8.21 -19.27
N VAL A 145 2.50 8.83 -18.51
CA VAL A 145 1.40 9.62 -19.03
C VAL A 145 1.57 11.05 -18.53
N GLY A 146 1.66 11.99 -19.44
CA GLY A 146 1.66 13.43 -19.15
C GLY A 146 0.27 13.99 -19.43
N ASP A 147 -0.29 14.75 -18.50
CA ASP A 147 -1.42 15.63 -18.75
C ASP A 147 -0.88 17.08 -18.88
N SER A 148 -0.63 17.49 -20.13
CA SER A 148 -0.10 18.81 -20.42
C SER A 148 -1.03 19.93 -20.01
N THR A 149 -2.34 19.68 -19.96
CA THR A 149 -3.36 20.67 -19.62
C THR A 149 -3.33 21.07 -18.15
N HIS A 150 -2.96 20.13 -17.27
CA HIS A 150 -2.93 20.33 -15.81
C HIS A 150 -1.52 20.26 -15.22
N GLY A 151 -0.48 20.14 -16.05
CA GLY A 151 0.92 19.98 -15.61
C GLY A 151 1.14 18.74 -14.73
N ARG A 152 0.31 17.71 -14.89
CA ARG A 152 0.43 16.46 -14.14
C ARG A 152 1.24 15.46 -14.92
N ARG A 153 2.18 14.81 -14.24
CA ARG A 153 2.93 13.68 -14.76
C ARG A 153 2.59 12.44 -13.94
N ARG A 154 2.26 11.36 -14.61
CA ARG A 154 1.96 10.08 -14.00
C ARG A 154 2.94 9.03 -14.51
N ILE A 155 3.66 8.40 -13.60
CA ILE A 155 4.57 7.29 -13.88
C ILE A 155 3.96 6.04 -13.29
N VAL A 156 3.86 5.00 -14.10
CA VAL A 156 3.22 3.74 -13.72
C VAL A 156 4.21 2.61 -13.93
N TRP A 157 4.33 1.74 -12.94
CA TRP A 157 5.09 0.50 -13.00
C TRP A 157 4.25 -0.65 -12.51
N ARG A 158 4.38 -1.79 -13.19
CA ARG A 158 3.83 -3.08 -12.77
C ARG A 158 4.94 -4.11 -12.73
N PHE A 159 5.08 -4.78 -11.59
CA PHE A 159 5.97 -5.92 -11.39
C PHE A 159 5.10 -7.14 -11.15
N ALA A 160 5.15 -8.11 -12.06
CA ALA A 160 4.35 -9.33 -12.00
C ALA A 160 5.25 -10.55 -11.86
N GLN A 161 5.03 -11.36 -10.83
CA GLN A 161 5.78 -12.57 -10.55
C GLN A 161 4.83 -13.66 -10.06
N ALA A 162 4.76 -14.78 -10.77
CA ALA A 162 3.82 -15.85 -10.48
C ALA A 162 2.38 -15.31 -10.32
N GLU A 163 1.76 -15.49 -9.17
CA GLU A 163 0.42 -15.01 -8.87
C GLU A 163 0.39 -13.56 -8.31
N ASP A 164 1.54 -13.02 -7.94
CA ASP A 164 1.65 -11.72 -7.33
C ASP A 164 1.84 -10.61 -8.39
N THR A 165 1.12 -9.53 -8.22
CA THR A 165 1.27 -8.31 -9.02
C THR A 165 1.39 -7.13 -8.09
N LEU A 166 2.43 -6.33 -8.28
CA LEU A 166 2.71 -5.12 -7.53
C LEU A 166 2.69 -3.93 -8.48
N ASP A 167 1.69 -3.10 -8.34
CA ASP A 167 1.50 -1.88 -9.12
C ASP A 167 1.97 -0.67 -8.31
N TYR A 168 2.69 0.24 -8.96
CA TYR A 168 3.05 1.55 -8.41
C TYR A 168 2.63 2.66 -9.36
N VAL A 169 2.11 3.73 -8.80
CA VAL A 169 1.75 4.95 -9.53
C VAL A 169 2.28 6.15 -8.79
N VAL A 170 3.15 6.92 -9.41
CA VAL A 170 3.53 8.25 -8.92
C VAL A 170 2.80 9.30 -9.75
N THR A 171 2.11 10.18 -9.06
CA THR A 171 1.48 11.35 -9.67
C THR A 171 2.17 12.60 -9.14
N ASP A 172 2.87 13.28 -10.02
CA ASP A 172 3.49 14.58 -9.75
C ASP A 172 2.58 15.69 -10.26
N SER A 173 2.40 16.72 -9.46
CA SER A 173 1.73 17.96 -9.88
C SER A 173 2.74 19.09 -9.78
N ALA A 174 2.95 19.83 -10.87
CA ALA A 174 3.94 20.91 -10.93
C ALA A 174 3.79 21.87 -9.72
N GLY A 175 4.82 21.93 -8.88
CA GLY A 175 4.86 22.80 -7.69
C GLY A 175 3.93 22.41 -6.54
N ARG A 176 3.38 21.20 -6.53
CA ARG A 176 2.49 20.66 -5.49
C ARG A 176 3.03 19.36 -4.92
N GLU A 177 2.32 18.84 -3.92
CA GLU A 177 2.59 17.53 -3.33
C GLU A 177 2.48 16.42 -4.36
N SER A 178 3.44 15.49 -4.34
CA SER A 178 3.39 14.27 -5.12
C SER A 178 2.67 13.16 -4.35
N ILE A 179 2.10 12.21 -5.08
CA ILE A 179 1.39 11.07 -4.50
C ILE A 179 2.01 9.80 -5.03
N LEU A 180 2.42 8.90 -4.12
CA LEU A 180 2.76 7.52 -4.44
C LEU A 180 1.58 6.62 -4.05
N GLU A 181 1.02 5.92 -5.03
CA GLU A 181 0.04 4.86 -4.81
C GLU A 181 0.67 3.51 -5.15
N ALA A 182 0.37 2.50 -4.34
CA ALA A 182 0.78 1.14 -4.58
C ALA A 182 -0.38 0.17 -4.37
N GLU A 183 -0.44 -0.91 -5.15
CA GLU A 183 -1.43 -1.96 -5.01
C GLU A 183 -0.75 -3.32 -5.16
N TRP A 184 -0.97 -4.19 -4.18
CA TRP A 184 -0.55 -5.58 -4.25
C TRP A 184 -1.77 -6.47 -4.50
N ARG A 185 -1.64 -7.32 -5.51
CA ARG A 185 -2.61 -8.36 -5.83
C ARG A 185 -1.96 -9.72 -5.76
N ARG A 186 -2.73 -10.70 -5.34
CA ARG A 186 -2.40 -12.12 -5.43
C ARG A 186 -3.54 -12.86 -6.13
N ALA A 187 -3.23 -13.63 -7.17
CA ALA A 187 -4.22 -14.31 -8.00
C ALA A 187 -5.37 -13.37 -8.43
N GLY A 188 -5.02 -12.14 -8.85
CA GLY A 188 -5.97 -11.10 -9.27
C GLY A 188 -6.77 -10.41 -8.16
N LYS A 189 -6.71 -10.89 -6.91
CA LYS A 189 -7.41 -10.29 -5.77
C LYS A 189 -6.51 -9.25 -5.09
N ILE A 190 -7.09 -8.11 -4.71
CA ILE A 190 -6.37 -7.07 -3.97
C ILE A 190 -6.07 -7.59 -2.57
N VAL A 191 -4.78 -7.62 -2.21
CA VAL A 191 -4.30 -7.94 -0.87
C VAL A 191 -4.20 -6.67 -0.03
N ALA A 192 -3.63 -5.62 -0.61
CA ALA A 192 -3.53 -4.33 0.06
C ALA A 192 -3.29 -3.20 -0.94
N ARG A 193 -3.62 -1.97 -0.53
CA ARG A 193 -3.31 -0.72 -1.23
C ARG A 193 -2.64 0.24 -0.29
N SER A 194 -1.67 0.99 -0.78
CA SER A 194 -1.03 2.10 -0.07
C SER A 194 -1.18 3.37 -0.88
N ARG A 195 -1.39 4.49 -0.18
CA ARG A 195 -1.36 5.83 -0.76
C ARG A 195 -0.59 6.74 0.17
N ALA A 196 0.55 7.24 -0.27
CA ALA A 196 1.39 8.17 0.45
C ALA A 196 1.37 9.54 -0.22
N GLN A 197 1.19 10.58 0.58
CA GLN A 197 1.39 11.98 0.18
C GLN A 197 2.81 12.37 0.52
N LEU A 198 3.50 12.99 -0.44
CA LEU A 198 4.86 13.46 -0.29
C LEU A 198 4.87 14.99 -0.24
N ASP A 199 5.71 15.53 0.61
CA ASP A 199 5.96 16.97 0.65
C ASP A 199 6.81 17.44 -0.56
N ALA A 200 7.07 18.73 -0.63
CA ALA A 200 7.87 19.34 -1.70
C ALA A 200 9.34 18.84 -1.74
N ARG A 201 9.81 18.15 -0.70
CA ARG A 201 11.14 17.51 -0.62
C ARG A 201 11.08 16.02 -0.94
N SER A 202 9.92 15.52 -1.39
CA SER A 202 9.64 14.10 -1.63
C SER A 202 9.72 13.22 -0.37
N HIS A 203 9.58 13.81 0.81
CA HIS A 203 9.45 13.04 2.04
C HIS A 203 7.98 12.66 2.27
N PRO A 204 7.70 11.51 2.90
CA PRO A 204 6.35 11.16 3.27
C PRO A 204 5.78 12.16 4.28
N ALA A 205 4.61 12.70 4.01
CA ALA A 205 3.85 13.59 4.91
C ALA A 205 2.73 12.82 5.61
N SER A 206 2.02 12.01 4.87
CA SER A 206 1.01 11.11 5.40
C SER A 206 0.87 9.88 4.50
N ALA A 207 0.37 8.78 5.05
CA ALA A 207 0.00 7.64 4.24
C ALA A 207 -1.17 6.86 4.84
N ARG A 208 -1.80 6.07 3.96
CA ARG A 208 -2.87 5.15 4.31
C ARG A 208 -2.62 3.83 3.60
N VAL A 209 -2.77 2.74 4.34
CA VAL A 209 -2.76 1.39 3.82
C VAL A 209 -4.13 0.76 4.09
N ASP A 210 -4.83 0.39 3.03
CA ASP A 210 -6.08 -0.35 3.09
C ASP A 210 -5.80 -1.83 2.81
N MET A 211 -6.33 -2.70 3.65
CA MET A 211 -6.15 -4.14 3.61
C MET A 211 -7.52 -4.83 3.59
N PRO A 212 -8.10 -5.02 2.39
CA PRO A 212 -9.36 -5.74 2.27
C PRO A 212 -9.19 -7.16 2.82
N GLN A 213 -10.10 -7.59 3.70
CA GLN A 213 -10.08 -8.94 4.28
C GLN A 213 -8.75 -9.32 4.95
N ALA A 214 -8.18 -8.39 5.74
CA ALA A 214 -6.87 -8.55 6.39
C ALA A 214 -6.70 -9.85 7.20
N SER A 215 -7.78 -10.43 7.70
CA SER A 215 -7.78 -11.78 8.28
C SER A 215 -9.13 -12.46 8.06
N LYS A 216 -9.16 -13.82 8.14
CA LYS A 216 -10.43 -14.56 8.12
C LYS A 216 -11.34 -14.07 9.26
N GLY A 217 -12.40 -13.34 8.91
CA GLY A 217 -13.43 -12.87 9.84
C GLY A 217 -13.13 -11.51 10.53
N SER A 218 -12.17 -10.73 10.07
CA SER A 218 -11.93 -9.35 10.57
C SER A 218 -12.37 -8.24 9.61
N GLY A 219 -12.88 -8.59 8.42
CA GLY A 219 -13.28 -7.58 7.43
C GLY A 219 -12.11 -6.72 6.93
N ASP A 220 -12.44 -5.52 6.48
CA ASP A 220 -11.46 -4.57 5.95
C ASP A 220 -10.69 -3.89 7.09
N ALA A 221 -9.39 -3.82 6.97
CA ALA A 221 -8.54 -3.09 7.91
C ALA A 221 -7.84 -1.91 7.22
N ARG A 222 -7.55 -0.90 8.03
CA ARG A 222 -6.88 0.32 7.59
C ARG A 222 -5.78 0.70 8.58
N PHE A 223 -4.62 1.00 8.05
CA PHE A 223 -3.53 1.61 8.78
C PHE A 223 -3.23 2.99 8.18
N GLU A 224 -3.17 4.00 9.02
CA GLU A 224 -2.86 5.38 8.63
C GLU A 224 -1.66 5.87 9.42
N LEU A 225 -0.80 6.66 8.77
CA LEU A 225 0.28 7.37 9.43
C LEU A 225 0.28 8.84 9.04
N THR A 226 0.66 9.68 10.01
CA THR A 226 0.90 11.12 9.80
C THR A 226 2.32 11.41 10.29
N VAL A 227 3.17 11.83 9.39
CA VAL A 227 4.59 12.10 9.67
C VAL A 227 4.70 13.44 10.36
N GLY A 228 5.50 13.48 11.44
CA GLY A 228 5.79 14.71 12.16
C GLY A 228 7.21 15.21 11.91
N VAL A 229 8.17 14.29 11.81
CA VAL A 229 9.60 14.62 11.64
C VAL A 229 10.25 13.62 10.69
N VAL A 230 11.03 14.13 9.75
CA VAL A 230 11.96 13.36 8.93
C VAL A 230 13.38 13.91 9.18
N ASP A 231 14.26 13.06 9.70
CA ASP A 231 15.67 13.37 9.92
C ASP A 231 16.51 12.52 8.98
N THR A 232 17.07 13.13 7.95
CA THR A 232 17.86 12.49 6.88
C THR A 232 19.36 12.40 7.20
N ALA A 233 19.76 12.83 8.39
CA ALA A 233 21.13 12.75 8.89
C ALA A 233 21.22 11.91 10.19
N ALA A 234 20.26 11.02 10.40
CA ALA A 234 20.14 10.24 11.62
C ALA A 234 21.33 9.28 11.80
N VAL A 235 21.91 9.27 12.99
CA VAL A 235 22.88 8.24 13.38
C VAL A 235 22.11 7.04 13.94
N ILE A 236 22.19 5.91 13.27
CA ILE A 236 21.48 4.69 13.64
C ILE A 236 22.49 3.68 14.18
N ALA A 237 22.46 3.42 15.50
CA ALA A 237 23.40 2.51 16.13
C ALA A 237 23.15 1.04 15.68
N PRO A 238 24.18 0.25 15.36
CA PRO A 238 24.05 -1.15 14.95
C PRO A 238 23.31 -2.05 15.95
N ALA A 239 23.37 -1.73 17.24
CA ALA A 239 22.67 -2.47 18.28
C ALA A 239 21.14 -2.44 18.14
N LEU A 240 20.60 -1.42 17.46
CA LEU A 240 19.16 -1.26 17.23
C LEU A 240 18.58 -2.34 16.28
N TRP A 241 19.41 -3.01 15.50
CA TRP A 241 18.98 -4.06 14.56
C TRP A 241 18.83 -5.44 15.21
N ARG A 242 19.19 -5.57 16.47
CA ARG A 242 19.10 -6.84 17.23
C ARG A 242 17.75 -6.92 17.93
N SER A 243 17.19 -8.14 18.03
CA SER A 243 16.06 -8.41 18.91
C SER A 243 16.44 -8.05 20.36
N ARG A 244 15.51 -7.43 21.08
CA ARG A 244 15.61 -7.35 22.53
C ARG A 244 15.31 -8.74 23.07
N ARG A 245 16.35 -9.47 23.46
CA ARG A 245 16.19 -10.70 24.23
C ARG A 245 15.84 -10.37 25.66
#